data_b2e87ab5901fa76f3e677aa3fd7fa86f
#
_entry.id   b2e87ab5901fa76f3e677aa3fd7fa86f
#
_cell.length_a   1.000
_cell.length_b   1.000
_cell.length_c   1.000
_cell.angle_alpha   90.00
_cell.angle_beta   90.00
_cell.angle_gamma   90.00
#
_symmetry.space_group_name_H-M   'P 1'
#
loop_
_entity.id
_entity.type
_entity.pdbx_description
1 polymer ?
#
loop_
_entity_poly.entity_id
_entity_poly.type
_entity_poly.pdbx_seq_one_letter_code
_entity_poly.pdbx_strand_id
1 'polypeptide(L)'
;EMCIRDRFGVKTMALLDAANTGTYGNPEITKVNIGVKNRPGILISGHDLKDMEELLKQTEGTGIDVYTHGEMLPAHYYPAFKKYSHFVGNYGNAWWKQREEFTSFNGPILFTTNCIVPPLANAVYKERMFTTNSTGYPGCKYIDKDAEGRKDFSEIIEIAKQCQPPVEIEHG
;
A
#
# COMPACT_ATOMS: atom_id res chain seq x y z
N GLU A 1 26.85 -22.68 12.33
CA GLU A 1 25.39 -22.31 12.30
C GLU A 1 25.16 -20.99 11.56
N MET A 2 25.96 -19.93 11.79
CA MET A 2 25.83 -18.64 11.12
C MET A 2 25.91 -18.76 9.59
N CYS A 3 26.89 -19.52 9.06
CA CYS A 3 27.02 -19.72 7.62
C CYS A 3 25.85 -20.43 6.95
N ILE A 4 25.16 -21.35 7.66
CA ILE A 4 23.97 -22.03 7.14
C ILE A 4 22.82 -21.04 7.01
N ARG A 5 22.56 -20.26 8.04
CA ARG A 5 21.52 -19.23 8.06
C ARG A 5 21.73 -18.20 6.94
N ASP A 6 22.96 -17.70 6.81
CA ASP A 6 23.29 -16.66 5.81
C ASP A 6 23.13 -17.22 4.39
N ARG A 7 23.55 -18.46 4.16
CA ARG A 7 23.39 -19.16 2.87
C ARG A 7 21.93 -19.35 2.48
N PHE A 8 21.05 -19.72 3.41
CA PHE A 8 19.61 -19.83 3.14
C PHE A 8 18.96 -18.45 3.02
N GLY A 9 19.37 -17.47 3.82
CA GLY A 9 18.91 -16.10 3.72
C GLY A 9 19.14 -15.50 2.34
N VAL A 10 20.36 -15.60 1.83
CA VAL A 10 20.69 -15.13 0.46
C VAL A 10 19.87 -15.84 -0.61
N LYS A 11 19.64 -17.15 -0.49
CA LYS A 11 18.81 -17.89 -1.45
C LYS A 11 17.34 -17.46 -1.41
N THR A 12 16.82 -17.21 -0.23
CA THR A 12 15.44 -16.74 -0.05
C THR A 12 15.25 -15.33 -0.63
N MET A 13 16.22 -14.44 -0.39
CA MET A 13 16.20 -13.09 -0.98
C MET A 13 16.30 -13.14 -2.51
N ALA A 14 17.18 -13.98 -3.05
CA ALA A 14 17.30 -14.15 -4.49
C ALA A 14 16.04 -14.73 -5.14
N LEU A 15 15.34 -15.64 -4.46
CA LEU A 15 14.06 -16.17 -4.92
C LEU A 15 12.96 -15.08 -4.92
N LEU A 16 12.90 -14.27 -3.87
CA LEU A 16 11.94 -13.17 -3.78
C LEU A 16 12.20 -12.13 -4.87
N ASP A 17 13.47 -11.77 -5.06
CA ASP A 17 13.87 -10.84 -6.13
C ASP A 17 13.50 -11.38 -7.51
N ALA A 18 13.82 -12.65 -7.81
CA ALA A 18 13.47 -13.27 -9.08
C ALA A 18 11.96 -13.34 -9.32
N ALA A 19 11.15 -13.60 -8.28
CA ALA A 19 9.71 -13.60 -8.38
C ALA A 19 9.16 -12.20 -8.69
N ASN A 20 9.63 -11.18 -7.99
CA ASN A 20 9.18 -9.80 -8.18
C ASN A 20 9.64 -9.24 -9.54
N THR A 21 10.91 -9.41 -9.90
CA THR A 21 11.46 -8.88 -11.15
C THR A 21 10.92 -9.62 -12.37
N GLY A 22 10.71 -10.94 -12.25
CA GLY A 22 10.10 -11.76 -13.31
C GLY A 22 8.63 -11.42 -13.57
N THR A 23 7.92 -10.92 -12.56
CA THR A 23 6.50 -10.58 -12.66
C THR A 23 6.29 -9.11 -13.02
N TYR A 24 7.02 -8.20 -12.39
CA TYR A 24 6.76 -6.74 -12.46
C TYR A 24 7.83 -5.97 -13.24
N GLY A 25 8.87 -6.64 -13.71
CA GLY A 25 10.02 -6.07 -14.39
C GLY A 25 11.14 -5.67 -13.41
N ASN A 26 12.31 -5.39 -13.97
CA ASN A 26 13.44 -4.93 -13.16
C ASN A 26 13.19 -3.53 -12.62
N PRO A 27 13.47 -3.27 -11.34
CA PRO A 27 13.35 -1.94 -10.76
C PRO A 27 14.19 -0.90 -11.51
N GLU A 28 13.62 0.28 -11.72
CA GLU A 28 14.25 1.39 -12.44
C GLU A 28 14.42 2.60 -11.53
N ILE A 29 15.46 3.40 -11.76
CA ILE A 29 15.62 4.70 -11.12
C ILE A 29 14.40 5.56 -11.47
N THR A 30 13.65 5.97 -10.47
CA THR A 30 12.34 6.61 -10.63
C THR A 30 12.23 7.85 -9.75
N LYS A 31 11.77 8.95 -10.33
CA LYS A 31 11.31 10.10 -9.56
C LYS A 31 9.90 9.81 -9.07
N VAL A 32 9.73 9.67 -7.77
CA VAL A 32 8.42 9.42 -7.15
C VAL A 32 7.79 10.76 -6.80
N ASN A 33 6.54 10.97 -7.23
CA ASN A 33 5.76 12.13 -6.81
C ASN A 33 5.43 12.02 -5.31
N ILE A 34 5.57 13.12 -4.59
CA ILE A 34 5.27 13.23 -3.16
C ILE A 34 4.09 14.19 -2.89
N GLY A 35 3.58 14.86 -3.90
CA GLY A 35 2.39 15.71 -3.81
C GLY A 35 1.09 14.94 -4.00
N VAL A 36 -0.03 15.60 -3.77
CA VAL A 36 -1.38 15.02 -3.89
C VAL A 36 -2.13 15.59 -5.09
N LYS A 37 -3.15 14.85 -5.56
CA LYS A 37 -4.14 15.31 -6.54
C LYS A 37 -5.45 15.65 -5.83
N ASN A 38 -6.28 16.46 -6.48
CA ASN A 38 -7.60 16.82 -5.95
C ASN A 38 -8.66 15.76 -6.32
N ARG A 39 -8.39 14.50 -5.94
CA ARG A 39 -9.32 13.38 -6.09
C ARG A 39 -9.24 12.49 -4.85
N PRO A 40 -10.34 11.79 -4.50
CA PRO A 40 -10.30 10.80 -3.43
C PRO A 40 -9.24 9.74 -3.69
N GLY A 41 -8.64 9.21 -2.63
CA GLY A 41 -7.56 8.24 -2.76
C GLY A 41 -7.63 7.10 -1.77
N ILE A 42 -6.90 6.03 -2.08
CA ILE A 42 -6.62 4.90 -1.20
C ILE A 42 -5.13 4.90 -0.90
N LEU A 43 -4.78 4.75 0.37
CA LEU A 43 -3.41 4.63 0.84
C LEU A 43 -3.08 3.17 1.07
N ILE A 44 -2.04 2.65 0.41
CA ILE A 44 -1.61 1.27 0.57
C ILE A 44 -0.23 1.23 1.22
N SER A 45 -0.10 0.40 2.26
CA SER A 45 1.13 0.20 3.03
C SER A 45 1.46 -1.28 3.19
N GLY A 46 2.70 -1.59 3.51
CA GLY A 46 3.21 -2.95 3.64
C GLY A 46 4.13 -3.34 2.49
N HIS A 47 4.17 -4.63 2.12
CA HIS A 47 5.20 -5.14 1.20
C HIS A 47 4.63 -5.97 0.03
N ASP A 48 3.34 -6.25 -0.01
CA ASP A 48 2.76 -7.19 -0.99
C ASP A 48 2.49 -6.50 -2.34
N LEU A 49 3.32 -6.82 -3.33
CA LEU A 49 3.18 -6.25 -4.69
C LEU A 49 2.01 -6.86 -5.47
N LYS A 50 1.54 -8.06 -5.12
CA LYS A 50 0.35 -8.65 -5.74
C LYS A 50 -0.90 -7.88 -5.31
N ASP A 51 -1.01 -7.53 -4.04
CA ASP A 51 -2.09 -6.68 -3.55
C ASP A 51 -2.07 -5.29 -4.21
N MET A 52 -0.88 -4.73 -4.40
CA MET A 52 -0.72 -3.49 -5.13
C MET A 52 -1.24 -3.59 -6.56
N GLU A 53 -0.90 -4.68 -7.26
CA GLU A 53 -1.37 -4.94 -8.63
C GLU A 53 -2.90 -5.09 -8.67
N GLU A 54 -3.48 -5.89 -7.79
CA GLU A 54 -4.92 -6.13 -7.72
C GLU A 54 -5.68 -4.84 -7.39
N LEU A 55 -5.18 -4.04 -6.44
CA LEU A 55 -5.77 -2.74 -6.12
C LEU A 55 -5.73 -1.79 -7.33
N LEU A 56 -4.60 -1.68 -8.01
CA LEU A 56 -4.48 -0.82 -9.19
C LEU A 56 -5.42 -1.24 -10.32
N LYS A 57 -5.58 -2.55 -10.56
CA LYS A 57 -6.53 -3.07 -11.55
C LYS A 57 -7.98 -2.73 -11.20
N GLN A 58 -8.36 -2.88 -9.94
CA GLN A 58 -9.75 -2.66 -9.51
C GLN A 58 -10.11 -1.17 -9.37
N THR A 59 -9.12 -0.31 -9.14
CA THR A 59 -9.33 1.14 -9.06
C THR A 59 -9.25 1.85 -10.42
N GLU A 60 -8.79 1.16 -11.47
CA GLU A 60 -8.69 1.74 -12.80
C GLU A 60 -10.06 2.20 -13.33
N GLY A 61 -10.15 3.45 -13.78
CA GLY A 61 -11.40 4.04 -14.29
C GLY A 61 -12.44 4.43 -13.23
N THR A 62 -12.18 4.20 -11.94
CA THR A 62 -13.13 4.51 -10.86
C THR A 62 -13.10 5.98 -10.40
N GLY A 63 -12.10 6.75 -10.81
CA GLY A 63 -11.86 8.10 -10.32
C GLY A 63 -11.11 8.18 -8.99
N ILE A 64 -10.69 7.04 -8.45
CA ILE A 64 -9.92 6.94 -7.21
C ILE A 64 -8.42 6.90 -7.52
N ASP A 65 -7.65 7.71 -6.81
CA ASP A 65 -6.19 7.69 -6.87
C ASP A 65 -5.60 6.72 -5.85
N VAL A 66 -4.44 6.15 -6.15
CA VAL A 66 -3.72 5.24 -5.26
C VAL A 66 -2.38 5.85 -4.87
N TYR A 67 -2.10 5.83 -3.59
CA TYR A 67 -0.86 6.33 -2.98
C TYR A 67 -0.21 5.23 -2.15
N THR A 68 1.11 5.20 -2.14
CA THR A 68 1.87 4.33 -1.23
C THR A 68 2.23 5.07 0.06
N HIS A 69 2.52 4.31 1.11
CA HIS A 69 3.06 4.82 2.37
C HIS A 69 4.16 3.88 2.88
N GLY A 70 5.21 4.46 3.43
CA GLY A 70 6.27 3.71 4.10
C GLY A 70 6.89 2.64 3.22
N GLU A 71 6.81 1.40 3.64
CA GLU A 71 7.47 0.24 3.02
C GLU A 71 6.93 -0.12 1.62
N MET A 72 5.81 0.43 1.18
CA MET A 72 5.28 0.22 -0.17
C MET A 72 5.91 1.17 -1.22
N LEU A 73 6.70 2.14 -0.81
CA LEU A 73 7.43 3.05 -1.72
C LEU A 73 8.13 2.33 -2.89
N PRO A 74 8.81 1.19 -2.70
CA PRO A 74 9.47 0.46 -3.79
C PRO A 74 8.55 0.02 -4.94
N ALA A 75 7.24 -0.05 -4.75
CA ALA A 75 6.30 -0.36 -5.84
C ALA A 75 6.43 0.59 -7.03
N HIS A 76 6.80 1.85 -6.79
CA HIS A 76 7.00 2.86 -7.84
C HIS A 76 8.17 2.55 -8.77
N TYR A 77 9.10 1.70 -8.37
CA TYR A 77 10.29 1.38 -9.14
C TYR A 77 10.03 0.32 -10.23
N TYR A 78 8.95 -0.44 -10.10
CA TYR A 78 8.63 -1.53 -11.02
C TYR A 78 7.89 -1.04 -12.27
N PRO A 79 8.37 -1.37 -13.49
CA PRO A 79 7.76 -0.93 -14.75
C PRO A 79 6.28 -1.29 -14.89
N ALA A 80 5.87 -2.47 -14.38
CA ALA A 80 4.49 -2.95 -14.49
C ALA A 80 3.46 -2.02 -13.86
N PHE A 81 3.83 -1.22 -12.85
CA PHE A 81 2.92 -0.29 -12.17
C PHE A 81 2.91 1.10 -12.78
N LYS A 82 3.94 1.48 -13.53
CA LYS A 82 4.06 2.83 -14.13
C LYS A 82 3.00 3.14 -15.19
N LYS A 83 2.33 2.13 -15.73
CA LYS A 83 1.25 2.30 -16.71
C LYS A 83 -0.04 2.89 -16.12
N TYR A 84 -0.23 2.79 -14.80
CA TYR A 84 -1.45 3.25 -14.15
C TYR A 84 -1.36 4.75 -13.82
N SER A 85 -2.10 5.58 -14.53
CA SER A 85 -2.09 7.05 -14.35
C SER A 85 -2.67 7.53 -13.03
N HIS A 86 -3.48 6.69 -12.37
CA HIS A 86 -4.05 6.93 -11.03
C HIS A 86 -3.16 6.42 -9.89
N PHE A 87 -2.03 5.79 -10.20
CA PHE A 87 -0.96 5.52 -9.24
C PHE A 87 -0.10 6.78 -9.10
N VAL A 88 -0.45 7.64 -8.13
CA VAL A 88 -0.03 9.04 -8.10
C VAL A 88 1.36 9.23 -7.53
N GLY A 89 1.65 8.60 -6.40
CA GLY A 89 2.90 8.83 -5.70
C GLY A 89 2.93 8.22 -4.30
N ASN A 90 3.93 8.64 -3.53
CA ASN A 90 4.07 8.26 -2.14
C ASN A 90 3.54 9.37 -1.24
N TYR A 91 2.62 9.03 -0.34
CA TYR A 91 2.08 9.94 0.65
C TYR A 91 2.72 9.65 2.01
N GLY A 92 3.32 10.65 2.58
CA GLY A 92 3.91 10.52 3.89
C GLY A 92 5.35 10.02 3.89
N ASN A 93 5.81 9.71 5.07
CA ASN A 93 7.18 9.41 5.42
C ASN A 93 7.33 7.96 5.89
N ALA A 94 8.08 7.75 6.98
CA ALA A 94 8.28 6.44 7.56
C ALA A 94 7.09 6.00 8.42
N TRP A 95 7.02 4.70 8.72
CA TRP A 95 5.91 4.05 9.42
C TRP A 95 5.53 4.70 10.77
N TRP A 96 6.47 5.29 11.50
CA TRP A 96 6.19 5.94 12.80
C TRP A 96 5.41 7.26 12.69
N LYS A 97 5.29 7.82 11.47
CA LYS A 97 4.49 9.02 11.19
C LYS A 97 3.00 8.73 10.93
N GLN A 98 2.59 7.46 10.88
CA GLN A 98 1.24 7.03 10.52
C GLN A 98 0.12 7.78 11.27
N ARG A 99 0.28 8.05 12.56
CA ARG A 99 -0.77 8.69 13.37
C ARG A 99 -1.14 10.09 12.87
N GLU A 100 -0.15 10.85 12.42
CA GLU A 100 -0.33 12.19 11.89
C GLU A 100 -0.81 12.15 10.45
N GLU A 101 -0.13 11.39 9.63
CA GLU A 101 -0.31 11.35 8.18
C GLU A 101 -1.63 10.67 7.76
N PHE A 102 -2.07 9.63 8.47
CA PHE A 102 -3.35 8.97 8.18
C PHE A 102 -4.56 9.84 8.54
N THR A 103 -4.40 10.78 9.44
CA THR A 103 -5.42 11.77 9.73
C THR A 103 -5.64 12.71 8.54
N SER A 104 -4.56 13.20 7.94
CA SER A 104 -4.60 14.14 6.80
C SER A 104 -4.93 13.48 5.47
N PHE A 105 -4.73 12.16 5.35
CA PHE A 105 -4.98 11.45 4.10
C PHE A 105 -6.47 11.44 3.71
N ASN A 106 -7.36 11.47 4.68
CA ASN A 106 -8.83 11.46 4.55
C ASN A 106 -9.45 10.19 3.96
N GLY A 107 -8.75 9.45 3.11
CA GLY A 107 -9.22 8.21 2.46
C GLY A 107 -8.98 6.94 3.28
N PRO A 108 -9.42 5.78 2.76
CA PRO A 108 -9.13 4.49 3.36
C PRO A 108 -7.66 4.12 3.29
N ILE A 109 -7.24 3.29 4.25
CA ILE A 109 -5.86 2.80 4.39
C ILE A 109 -5.88 1.28 4.35
N LEU A 110 -5.12 0.69 3.43
CA LEU A 110 -4.96 -0.75 3.27
C LEU A 110 -3.57 -1.19 3.72
N PHE A 111 -3.52 -2.05 4.73
CA PHE A 111 -2.31 -2.73 5.16
C PHE A 111 -2.23 -4.11 4.56
N THR A 112 -1.21 -4.35 3.74
CA THR A 112 -0.98 -5.65 3.09
C THR A 112 -0.12 -6.59 3.93
N THR A 113 0.72 -6.03 4.78
CA THR A 113 1.55 -6.72 5.76
C THR A 113 1.62 -5.90 7.06
N ASN A 114 2.48 -6.29 7.99
CA ASN A 114 2.68 -5.59 9.27
C ASN A 114 3.19 -4.13 9.11
N CYS A 115 3.79 -3.58 10.16
CA CYS A 115 4.17 -2.17 10.33
C CYS A 115 2.98 -1.26 10.66
N ILE A 116 1.97 -1.78 11.35
CA ILE A 116 0.86 -0.97 11.89
C ILE A 116 1.31 -0.32 13.19
N VAL A 117 1.28 1.02 13.22
CA VAL A 117 1.33 1.76 14.48
C VAL A 117 -0.06 1.72 15.11
N PRO A 118 -0.23 1.18 16.32
CA PRO A 118 -1.53 1.12 16.95
C PRO A 118 -2.20 2.49 16.98
N PRO A 119 -3.40 2.66 16.39
CA PRO A 119 -4.12 3.91 16.42
C PRO A 119 -4.54 4.26 17.85
N LEU A 120 -4.57 5.54 18.14
CA LEU A 120 -5.13 6.03 19.40
C LEU A 120 -6.63 5.70 19.45
N ALA A 121 -7.20 5.62 20.66
CA ALA A 121 -8.61 5.30 20.85
C ALA A 121 -9.56 6.26 20.11
N ASN A 122 -9.15 7.52 19.99
CA ASN A 122 -9.90 8.58 19.30
C ASN A 122 -9.39 8.87 17.88
N ALA A 123 -8.61 7.99 17.29
CA ALA A 123 -8.08 8.20 15.93
C ALA A 123 -9.20 8.18 14.89
N VAL A 124 -9.39 9.27 14.18
CA VAL A 124 -10.46 9.47 13.18
C VAL A 124 -10.33 8.57 11.96
N TYR A 125 -9.14 8.04 11.69
CA TYR A 125 -8.87 7.16 10.56
C TYR A 125 -9.09 5.66 10.87
N LYS A 126 -9.34 5.29 12.12
CA LYS A 126 -9.43 3.89 12.55
C LYS A 126 -10.51 3.10 11.80
N GLU A 127 -11.67 3.71 11.57
CA GLU A 127 -12.79 3.09 10.84
C GLU A 127 -12.53 2.93 9.33
N ARG A 128 -11.49 3.59 8.83
CA ARG A 128 -11.06 3.53 7.43
C ARG A 128 -9.85 2.63 7.20
N MET A 129 -9.42 1.91 8.27
CA MET A 129 -8.29 0.97 8.20
C MET A 129 -8.77 -0.40 7.78
N PHE A 130 -8.10 -0.97 6.79
CA PHE A 130 -8.30 -2.31 6.27
C PHE A 130 -7.01 -3.10 6.37
N THR A 131 -7.13 -4.39 6.63
CA THR A 131 -6.00 -5.32 6.70
C THR A 131 -6.24 -6.53 5.80
N THR A 132 -5.17 -7.17 5.38
CA THR A 132 -5.23 -8.39 4.56
C THR A 132 -4.01 -9.28 4.81
N ASN A 133 -3.93 -10.46 4.20
CA ASN A 133 -2.86 -11.45 4.34
C ASN A 133 -2.68 -11.91 5.81
N SER A 134 -1.46 -11.90 6.30
CA SER A 134 -1.13 -12.27 7.70
C SER A 134 -1.28 -11.11 8.68
N THR A 135 -1.77 -9.97 8.23
CA THR A 135 -1.90 -8.76 9.03
C THR A 135 -3.33 -8.59 9.50
N GLY A 136 -3.50 -8.38 10.80
CA GLY A 136 -4.79 -8.07 11.41
C GLY A 136 -4.62 -7.07 12.54
N TYR A 137 -5.64 -6.24 12.75
CA TYR A 137 -5.69 -5.33 13.89
C TYR A 137 -7.11 -5.28 14.47
N PRO A 138 -7.29 -5.35 15.80
CA PRO A 138 -8.61 -5.33 16.41
C PRO A 138 -9.45 -4.11 16.02
N GLY A 139 -10.63 -4.35 15.47
CA GLY A 139 -11.56 -3.30 15.02
C GLY A 139 -11.31 -2.79 13.60
N CYS A 140 -10.31 -3.32 12.89
CA CYS A 140 -10.13 -3.06 11.46
C CYS A 140 -10.87 -4.12 10.64
N LYS A 141 -11.38 -3.71 9.48
CA LYS A 141 -11.95 -4.65 8.52
C LYS A 141 -10.85 -5.49 7.88
N TYR A 142 -11.12 -6.78 7.72
CA TYR A 142 -10.20 -7.70 7.09
C TYR A 142 -10.71 -8.10 5.70
N ILE A 143 -9.84 -8.02 4.70
CA ILE A 143 -10.13 -8.43 3.32
C ILE A 143 -9.46 -9.78 3.10
N ASP A 144 -10.26 -10.83 2.97
CA ASP A 144 -9.78 -12.17 2.69
C ASP A 144 -9.72 -12.43 1.17
N LYS A 145 -9.00 -13.46 0.81
CA LYS A 145 -8.94 -13.96 -0.57
C LYS A 145 -10.07 -14.97 -0.81
N ASP A 146 -10.62 -14.97 -2.02
CA ASP A 146 -11.56 -15.98 -2.48
C ASP A 146 -10.88 -17.35 -2.72
N ALA A 147 -11.65 -18.34 -3.16
CA ALA A 147 -11.16 -19.69 -3.43
C ALA A 147 -10.10 -19.73 -4.54
N GLU A 148 -10.10 -18.75 -5.43
CA GLU A 148 -9.14 -18.57 -6.52
C GLU A 148 -7.93 -17.72 -6.11
N GLY A 149 -7.88 -17.27 -4.85
CA GLY A 149 -6.79 -16.47 -4.30
C GLY A 149 -6.80 -14.99 -4.69
N ARG A 150 -7.96 -14.47 -5.18
CA ARG A 150 -8.17 -13.06 -5.54
C ARG A 150 -8.81 -12.33 -4.36
N LYS A 151 -8.55 -11.03 -4.26
CA LYS A 151 -9.16 -10.16 -3.26
C LYS A 151 -10.15 -9.20 -3.89
N ASP A 152 -11.25 -8.96 -3.21
CA ASP A 152 -12.23 -7.97 -3.61
C ASP A 152 -12.02 -6.67 -2.83
N PHE A 153 -11.60 -5.63 -3.53
CA PHE A 153 -11.41 -4.29 -2.98
C PHE A 153 -12.61 -3.36 -3.23
N SER A 154 -13.74 -3.87 -3.67
CA SER A 154 -14.93 -3.05 -3.98
C SER A 154 -15.38 -2.22 -2.79
N GLU A 155 -15.40 -2.79 -1.58
CA GLU A 155 -15.81 -2.07 -0.37
C GLU A 155 -14.90 -0.88 -0.06
N ILE A 156 -13.57 -1.06 -0.14
CA ILE A 156 -12.63 0.03 0.11
C ILE A 156 -12.72 1.13 -0.96
N ILE A 157 -13.02 0.76 -2.21
CA ILE A 157 -13.24 1.69 -3.32
C ILE A 157 -14.51 2.51 -3.08
N GLU A 158 -15.61 1.88 -2.67
CA GLU A 158 -16.87 2.60 -2.39
C GLU A 158 -16.73 3.57 -1.20
N ILE A 159 -15.99 3.18 -0.17
CA ILE A 159 -15.67 4.09 0.93
C ILE A 159 -14.81 5.26 0.44
N ALA A 160 -13.80 4.99 -0.39
CA ALA A 160 -12.95 6.04 -0.94
C ALA A 160 -13.73 7.10 -1.73
N LYS A 161 -14.73 6.70 -2.51
CA LYS A 161 -15.60 7.61 -3.27
C LYS A 161 -16.35 8.62 -2.40
N GLN A 162 -16.56 8.30 -1.13
CA GLN A 162 -17.27 9.16 -0.17
C GLN A 162 -16.30 10.06 0.62
N CYS A 163 -15.02 9.84 0.50
CA CYS A 163 -13.99 10.58 1.22
C CYS A 163 -13.58 11.86 0.49
N GLN A 164 -13.04 12.80 1.26
CA GLN A 164 -12.38 13.98 0.69
C GLN A 164 -11.01 13.61 0.12
N PRO A 165 -10.47 14.38 -0.82
CA PRO A 165 -9.09 14.23 -1.27
C PRO A 165 -8.10 14.32 -0.11
N PRO A 166 -6.92 13.70 -0.23
CA PRO A 166 -5.85 13.85 0.76
C PRO A 166 -5.37 15.30 0.83
N VAL A 167 -4.96 15.71 2.03
CA VAL A 167 -4.36 17.03 2.26
C VAL A 167 -2.85 16.92 2.06
N GLU A 168 -2.26 17.90 1.39
CA GLU A 168 -0.81 18.00 1.23
C GLU A 168 -0.13 18.05 2.60
N ILE A 169 0.98 17.32 2.77
CA ILE A 169 1.76 17.30 4.00
C ILE A 169 3.21 17.67 3.72
N GLU A 170 3.92 18.14 4.73
CA GLU A 170 5.35 18.37 4.64
C GLU A 170 6.11 17.03 4.68
N HIS A 171 7.04 16.88 3.75
CA HIS A 171 7.96 15.75 3.70
C HIS A 171 9.29 16.16 4.34
N GLY A 172 9.67 15.44 5.38
CA GLY A 172 10.93 15.65 6.09
C GLY A 172 12.11 14.94 5.45
#